data_9ef52fb939a05c0d29f622dcc445d09c
#
_entry.id   9ef52fb939a05c0d29f622dcc445d09c
#
_cell.length_a   1.000
_cell.length_b   1.000
_cell.length_c   1.000
_cell.angle_alpha   90.00
_cell.angle_beta   90.00
_cell.angle_gamma   90.00
#
_symmetry.space_group_name_H-M   'P 1'
#
loop_
_entity.id
_entity.type
_entity.pdbx_description
1 polymer ?
#
loop_
_entity_poly.entity_id
_entity_poly.type
_entity_poly.pdbx_seq_one_letter_code
_entity_poly.pdbx_strand_id
1 'polypeptide(L)'
;MGILSKLFLCIILLWNSPVFAQTRAWTDEEKRWASSYVLASYVDYRTTSNMIGRPGYYETNLILGRHPSQARLNIHFLTLVPLVLLGADYFEADRKKILIICTMTEIVAGAHNLSIGLRFTF
;
A
#
# COMPACT_ATOMS: atom_id res chain seq x y z
N MET A 1 -4.93 18.94 -6.67
CA MET A 1 -4.00 17.83 -6.40
C MET A 1 -4.75 16.79 -5.56
N GLY A 2 -4.97 15.62 -6.12
CA GLY A 2 -5.70 14.55 -5.44
C GLY A 2 -4.94 13.98 -4.23
N ILE A 3 -5.63 13.26 -3.34
CA ILE A 3 -5.05 12.60 -2.15
C ILE A 3 -3.81 11.77 -2.50
N LEU A 4 -3.80 11.16 -3.67
CA LEU A 4 -2.71 10.31 -4.19
C LEU A 4 -1.43 11.07 -4.52
N SER A 5 -1.52 12.27 -5.07
CA SER A 5 -0.33 13.09 -5.32
C SER A 5 0.27 13.57 -4.00
N LYS A 6 -0.57 13.79 -2.97
CA LYS A 6 -0.11 14.10 -1.61
C LYS A 6 0.55 12.89 -0.95
N LEU A 7 0.01 11.68 -1.16
CA LEU A 7 0.60 10.42 -0.71
C LEU A 7 1.98 10.18 -1.33
N PHE A 8 2.07 10.30 -2.64
CA PHE A 8 3.33 10.14 -3.36
C PHE A 8 4.37 11.18 -2.91
N LEU A 9 3.92 12.41 -2.69
CA LEU A 9 4.78 13.47 -2.15
C LEU A 9 5.23 13.18 -0.72
N CYS A 10 4.34 12.69 0.15
CA CYS A 10 4.69 12.28 1.52
C CYS A 10 5.70 11.13 1.54
N ILE A 11 5.55 10.14 0.66
CA ILE A 11 6.50 9.02 0.54
C ILE A 11 7.87 9.54 0.09
N ILE A 12 7.92 10.45 -0.89
CA ILE A 12 9.18 11.06 -1.36
C ILE A 12 9.82 11.90 -0.23
N LEU A 13 9.02 12.66 0.52
CA LEU A 13 9.52 13.49 1.63
C LEU A 13 10.01 12.65 2.80
N LEU A 14 9.32 11.56 3.14
CA LEU A 14 9.78 10.59 4.14
C LEU A 14 11.08 9.93 3.70
N TRP A 15 11.24 9.62 2.41
CA TRP A 15 12.45 9.00 1.86
C TRP A 15 13.71 9.87 2.01
N ASN A 16 13.53 11.18 2.03
CA ASN A 16 14.60 12.16 2.20
C ASN A 16 14.72 12.70 3.64
N SER A 17 13.96 12.14 4.60
CA SER A 17 13.99 12.63 5.96
C SER A 17 15.21 12.08 6.74
N PRO A 18 15.82 12.88 7.65
CA PRO A 18 16.95 12.44 8.45
C PRO A 18 16.62 11.29 9.42
N VAL A 19 15.35 10.94 9.61
CA VAL A 19 14.92 9.78 10.39
C VAL A 19 15.45 8.48 9.80
N PHE A 20 15.61 8.39 8.48
CA PHE A 20 16.20 7.24 7.78
C PHE A 20 17.73 7.26 7.74
N ALA A 21 18.38 8.32 8.22
CA ALA A 21 19.83 8.48 8.13
C ALA A 21 20.63 7.63 9.13
N GLN A 22 19.96 6.98 10.08
CA GLN A 22 20.62 6.17 11.12
C GLN A 22 20.59 4.66 10.83
N THR A 23 19.89 4.24 9.77
CA THR A 23 19.77 2.84 9.39
C THR A 23 20.73 2.51 8.23
N ARG A 24 21.00 1.22 8.03
CA ARG A 24 21.76 0.75 6.84
C ARG A 24 21.11 1.28 5.55
N ALA A 25 21.92 1.83 4.68
CA ALA A 25 21.44 2.30 3.37
C ALA A 25 20.67 1.21 2.63
N TRP A 26 19.57 1.61 1.99
CA TRP A 26 18.75 0.72 1.19
C TRP A 26 19.50 0.31 -0.08
N THR A 27 19.54 -0.98 -0.37
CA THR A 27 20.05 -1.49 -1.65
C THR A 27 19.10 -1.14 -2.79
N ASP A 28 19.59 -1.17 -4.02
CA ASP A 28 18.73 -0.93 -5.19
C ASP A 28 17.64 -1.99 -5.35
N GLU A 29 17.91 -3.22 -4.91
CA GLU A 29 16.91 -4.28 -4.87
C GLU A 29 15.81 -3.97 -3.86
N GLU A 30 16.16 -3.54 -2.65
CA GLU A 30 15.19 -3.15 -1.61
C GLU A 30 14.34 -1.96 -2.05
N LYS A 31 14.95 -0.96 -2.71
CA LYS A 31 14.22 0.17 -3.29
C LYS A 31 13.22 -0.27 -4.38
N ARG A 32 13.62 -1.24 -5.23
CA ARG A 32 12.69 -1.81 -6.23
C ARG A 32 11.52 -2.51 -5.56
N TRP A 33 11.75 -3.31 -4.52
CA TRP A 33 10.68 -3.96 -3.77
C TRP A 33 9.77 -2.95 -3.06
N ALA A 34 10.33 -1.91 -2.46
CA ALA A 34 9.54 -0.84 -1.85
C ALA A 34 8.65 -0.11 -2.87
N SER A 35 9.20 0.20 -4.05
CA SER A 35 8.44 0.82 -5.14
C SER A 35 7.33 -0.12 -5.65
N SER A 36 7.63 -1.42 -5.76
CA SER A 36 6.64 -2.43 -6.14
C SER A 36 5.53 -2.56 -5.10
N TYR A 37 5.85 -2.50 -3.81
CA TYR A 37 4.88 -2.49 -2.73
C TYR A 37 3.93 -1.31 -2.82
N VAL A 38 4.47 -0.10 -2.97
CA VAL A 38 3.66 1.12 -3.10
C VAL A 38 2.74 1.04 -4.31
N LEU A 39 3.25 0.56 -5.45
CA LEU A 39 2.46 0.41 -6.67
C LEU A 39 1.35 -0.64 -6.50
N ALA A 40 1.66 -1.81 -5.93
CA ALA A 40 0.70 -2.87 -5.68
C ALA A 40 -0.40 -2.41 -4.70
N SER A 41 -0.02 -1.73 -3.61
CA SER A 41 -0.96 -1.14 -2.66
C SER A 41 -1.87 -0.10 -3.34
N TYR A 42 -1.34 0.67 -4.28
CA TYR A 42 -2.14 1.61 -5.05
C TYR A 42 -3.17 0.92 -5.93
N VAL A 43 -2.79 -0.16 -6.61
CA VAL A 43 -3.72 -0.96 -7.43
C VAL A 43 -4.81 -1.56 -6.55
N ASP A 44 -4.46 -2.15 -5.40
CA ASP A 44 -5.44 -2.68 -4.45
C ASP A 44 -6.37 -1.58 -3.93
N TYR A 45 -5.83 -0.44 -3.51
CA TYR A 45 -6.63 0.71 -3.10
C TYR A 45 -7.64 1.15 -4.17
N ARG A 46 -7.23 1.27 -5.43
CA ARG A 46 -8.09 1.73 -6.52
C ARG A 46 -9.17 0.72 -6.86
N THR A 47 -8.84 -0.56 -6.90
CA THR A 47 -9.82 -1.62 -7.16
C THR A 47 -10.79 -1.79 -6.00
N THR A 48 -10.32 -1.71 -4.75
CA THR A 48 -11.19 -1.73 -3.56
C THR A 48 -12.09 -0.49 -3.48
N SER A 49 -11.57 0.69 -3.83
CA SER A 49 -12.37 1.92 -3.91
C SER A 49 -13.53 1.77 -4.92
N ASN A 50 -13.31 1.03 -5.99
CA ASN A 50 -14.33 0.75 -7.01
C ASN A 50 -15.47 -0.16 -6.49
N MET A 51 -15.26 -0.87 -5.39
CA MET A 51 -16.26 -1.71 -4.74
C MET A 51 -17.27 -0.88 -3.92
N ILE A 52 -16.85 0.26 -3.40
CA ILE A 52 -17.64 1.06 -2.44
C ILE A 52 -18.97 1.46 -3.08
N GLY A 53 -20.06 1.15 -2.38
CA GLY A 53 -21.42 1.44 -2.83
C GLY A 53 -21.97 0.53 -3.94
N ARG A 54 -21.22 -0.49 -4.37
CA ARG A 54 -21.72 -1.47 -5.35
C ARG A 54 -22.46 -2.62 -4.68
N PRO A 55 -23.71 -2.90 -5.06
CA PRO A 55 -24.44 -4.07 -4.56
C PRO A 55 -23.73 -5.38 -4.92
N GLY A 56 -23.73 -6.33 -4.00
CA GLY A 56 -23.17 -7.66 -4.22
C GLY A 56 -21.67 -7.80 -3.96
N TYR A 57 -20.96 -6.69 -3.72
CA TYR A 57 -19.55 -6.72 -3.35
C TYR A 57 -19.36 -6.48 -1.85
N TYR A 58 -18.37 -7.14 -1.27
CA TYR A 58 -17.97 -6.94 0.11
C TYR A 58 -16.46 -7.15 0.27
N GLU A 59 -15.89 -6.43 1.24
CA GLU A 59 -14.47 -6.51 1.58
C GLU A 59 -14.21 -7.73 2.47
N THR A 60 -13.13 -8.45 2.20
CA THR A 60 -12.68 -9.58 3.02
C THR A 60 -11.63 -9.20 4.06
N ASN A 61 -11.03 -8.03 3.93
CA ASN A 61 -10.09 -7.50 4.92
C ASN A 61 -10.85 -7.12 6.20
N LEU A 62 -10.57 -7.87 7.29
CA LEU A 62 -11.24 -7.68 8.57
C LEU A 62 -11.02 -6.28 9.18
N ILE A 63 -9.88 -5.65 8.88
CA ILE A 63 -9.55 -4.31 9.39
C ILE A 63 -10.43 -3.26 8.71
N LEU A 64 -10.68 -3.41 7.41
CA LEU A 64 -11.56 -2.52 6.65
C LEU A 64 -13.03 -2.75 6.97
N GLY A 65 -13.40 -4.00 7.32
CA GLY A 65 -14.78 -4.40 7.51
C GLY A 65 -15.51 -4.61 6.18
N ARG A 66 -16.65 -5.27 6.24
CA ARG A 66 -17.39 -5.79 5.08
C ARG A 66 -17.81 -4.72 4.06
N HIS A 67 -18.18 -3.55 4.55
CA HIS A 67 -18.63 -2.41 3.73
C HIS A 67 -17.91 -1.15 4.18
N PRO A 68 -16.63 -0.98 3.80
CA PRO A 68 -15.87 0.19 4.21
C PRO A 68 -16.38 1.46 3.54
N SER A 69 -16.32 2.57 4.27
CA SER A 69 -16.47 3.89 3.65
C SER A 69 -15.19 4.28 2.92
N GLN A 70 -15.30 5.22 1.98
CA GLN A 70 -14.13 5.78 1.31
C GLN A 70 -13.13 6.40 2.32
N ALA A 71 -13.64 7.06 3.37
CA ALA A 71 -12.81 7.63 4.41
C ALA A 71 -12.02 6.54 5.16
N ARG A 72 -12.67 5.43 5.51
CA ARG A 72 -12.01 4.30 6.18
C ARG A 72 -10.94 3.66 5.31
N LEU A 73 -11.23 3.49 4.02
CA LEU A 73 -10.28 2.99 3.03
C LEU A 73 -9.06 3.91 2.91
N ASN A 74 -9.30 5.22 2.80
CA ASN A 74 -8.23 6.21 2.72
C ASN A 74 -7.31 6.17 3.94
N ILE A 75 -7.88 6.15 5.15
CA ILE A 75 -7.12 6.09 6.41
C ILE A 75 -6.29 4.80 6.45
N HIS A 76 -6.89 3.66 6.07
CA HIS A 76 -6.20 2.38 6.08
C HIS A 76 -4.92 2.42 5.21
N PHE A 77 -5.04 2.79 3.95
CA PHE A 77 -3.87 2.80 3.05
C PHE A 77 -2.88 3.93 3.38
N LEU A 78 -3.38 5.10 3.83
CA LEU A 78 -2.53 6.21 4.29
C LEU A 78 -1.68 5.84 5.52
N THR A 79 -2.17 4.92 6.33
CA THR A 79 -1.47 4.45 7.53
C THR A 79 -0.61 3.23 7.23
N LEU A 80 -1.15 2.24 6.54
CA LEU A 80 -0.49 0.96 6.33
C LEU A 80 0.77 1.09 5.47
N VAL A 81 0.71 1.83 4.37
CA VAL A 81 1.86 1.94 3.45
C VAL A 81 3.08 2.57 4.13
N PRO A 82 2.98 3.74 4.80
CA PRO A 82 4.11 4.27 5.56
C PRO A 82 4.56 3.35 6.70
N LEU A 83 3.63 2.69 7.40
CA LEU A 83 3.95 1.80 8.51
C LEU A 83 4.79 0.60 8.06
N VAL A 84 4.47 -0.01 6.92
CA VAL A 84 5.25 -1.11 6.35
C VAL A 84 6.65 -0.63 5.94
N LEU A 85 6.76 0.53 5.31
CA LEU A 85 8.06 1.08 4.91
C LEU A 85 8.93 1.43 6.12
N LEU A 86 8.35 2.01 7.17
CA LEU A 86 9.04 2.30 8.43
C LEU A 86 9.45 1.01 9.14
N GLY A 87 8.57 0.00 9.18
CA GLY A 87 8.88 -1.31 9.74
C GLY A 87 10.01 -2.01 8.98
N ALA A 88 9.97 -1.96 7.65
CA ALA A 88 11.04 -2.51 6.81
C ALA A 88 12.37 -1.77 7.04
N ASP A 89 12.33 -0.46 7.26
CA ASP A 89 13.52 0.31 7.60
C ASP A 89 14.08 -0.06 8.97
N TYR A 90 13.21 -0.18 9.97
CA TYR A 90 13.59 -0.54 11.33
C TYR A 90 14.17 -1.97 11.42
N PHE A 91 13.57 -2.95 10.75
CA PHE A 91 14.03 -4.34 10.73
C PHE A 91 15.00 -4.59 9.56
N GLU A 92 16.15 -3.95 9.58
CA GLU A 92 17.15 -3.95 8.50
C GLU A 92 17.51 -5.36 7.98
N ALA A 93 17.68 -6.33 8.88
CA ALA A 93 18.06 -7.70 8.53
C ALA A 93 16.97 -8.44 7.72
N ASP A 94 15.71 -8.09 7.93
CA ASP A 94 14.55 -8.72 7.28
C ASP A 94 13.84 -7.79 6.28
N ARG A 95 14.38 -6.60 6.05
CA ARG A 95 13.80 -5.55 5.19
C ARG A 95 13.29 -6.10 3.86
N LYS A 96 14.14 -6.80 3.13
CA LYS A 96 13.78 -7.40 1.84
C LYS A 96 12.62 -8.39 1.97
N LYS A 97 12.64 -9.27 2.97
CA LYS A 97 11.57 -10.26 3.20
C LYS A 97 10.24 -9.58 3.50
N ILE A 98 10.25 -8.56 4.37
CA ILE A 98 9.07 -7.76 4.71
C ILE A 98 8.47 -7.15 3.43
N LEU A 99 9.29 -6.50 2.63
CA LEU A 99 8.85 -5.85 1.39
C LEU A 99 8.30 -6.86 0.38
N ILE A 100 8.95 -8.02 0.21
CA ILE A 100 8.46 -9.09 -0.68
C ILE A 100 7.10 -9.60 -0.21
N ILE A 101 6.97 -9.97 1.07
CA ILE A 101 5.73 -10.52 1.61
C ILE A 101 4.59 -9.52 1.47
N CYS A 102 4.81 -8.26 1.86
CA CYS A 102 3.80 -7.22 1.74
C CYS A 102 3.43 -6.95 0.27
N THR A 103 4.40 -6.90 -0.64
CA THR A 103 4.14 -6.72 -2.08
C THR A 103 3.28 -7.86 -2.63
N MET A 104 3.64 -9.10 -2.32
CA MET A 104 2.88 -10.27 -2.81
C MET A 104 1.45 -10.29 -2.27
N THR A 105 1.26 -9.90 -1.01
CA THR A 105 -0.08 -9.78 -0.40
C THR A 105 -0.94 -8.77 -1.16
N GLU A 106 -0.41 -7.59 -1.46
CA GLU A 106 -1.13 -6.56 -2.22
C GLU A 106 -1.41 -6.97 -3.67
N ILE A 107 -0.46 -7.67 -4.31
CA ILE A 107 -0.67 -8.23 -5.67
C ILE A 107 -1.82 -9.23 -5.68
N VAL A 108 -1.86 -10.13 -4.70
CA VAL A 108 -2.94 -11.13 -4.58
C VAL A 108 -4.27 -10.44 -4.34
N ALA A 109 -4.34 -9.45 -3.46
CA ALA A 109 -5.54 -8.68 -3.19
C ALA A 109 -6.04 -7.94 -4.44
N GLY A 110 -5.17 -7.21 -5.11
CA GLY A 110 -5.50 -6.49 -6.34
C GLY A 110 -5.93 -7.43 -7.48
N ALA A 111 -5.23 -8.56 -7.66
CA ALA A 111 -5.58 -9.57 -8.66
C ALA A 111 -6.95 -10.20 -8.35
N HIS A 112 -7.25 -10.50 -7.08
CA HIS A 112 -8.56 -10.97 -6.66
C HIS A 112 -9.65 -9.96 -7.00
N ASN A 113 -9.46 -8.69 -6.65
CA ASN A 113 -10.40 -7.62 -6.95
C ASN A 113 -10.70 -7.53 -8.46
N LEU A 114 -9.67 -7.59 -9.30
CA LEU A 114 -9.83 -7.60 -10.75
C LEU A 114 -10.58 -8.84 -11.25
N SER A 115 -10.30 -10.01 -10.67
CA SER A 115 -10.94 -11.28 -11.06
C SER A 115 -12.44 -11.31 -10.79
N ILE A 116 -12.92 -10.61 -9.78
CA ILE A 116 -14.35 -10.48 -9.44
C ILE A 116 -15.03 -9.30 -10.16
N GLY A 117 -14.36 -8.66 -11.10
CA GLY A 117 -14.91 -7.62 -11.97
C GLY A 117 -14.78 -6.19 -11.44
N LEU A 118 -14.03 -5.95 -10.37
CA LEU A 118 -13.66 -4.60 -9.96
C LEU A 118 -12.64 -4.03 -10.95
N ARG A 119 -12.75 -2.75 -11.23
CA ARG A 119 -11.94 -2.09 -12.25
C ARG A 119 -10.91 -1.16 -11.62
N PHE A 120 -9.77 -1.07 -12.28
CA PHE A 120 -8.81 -0.03 -12.02
C PHE A 120 -9.26 1.24 -12.78
N THR A 121 -9.64 2.27 -12.03
CA THR A 121 -10.07 3.57 -12.58
C THR A 121 -9.18 4.68 -12.03
N PHE A 122 -8.81 5.62 -12.89
CA PHE A 122 -8.04 6.81 -12.50
C PHE A 122 -8.91 7.91 -11.92
#